data_373e885925ab4adafa6b8ac342281eb4
#
_entry.id   373e885925ab4adafa6b8ac342281eb4
#
_cell.length_a   1.000
_cell.length_b   1.000
_cell.length_c   1.000
_cell.angle_alpha   90.00
_cell.angle_beta   90.00
_cell.angle_gamma   90.00
#
_symmetry.space_group_name_H-M   'P 1'
#
loop_
_entity.id
_entity.type
_entity.pdbx_description
1 polymer ?
#
loop_
_entity_poly.entity_id
_entity_poly.type
_entity_poly.pdbx_seq_one_letter_code
_entity_poly.pdbx_strand_id
1 'polypeptide(L)'
;MTSAPGLRRQIIRSLGLMALGIICLAVIGTYVFYAIAVTYVPGSISESWVPSRVEMIWIGSTILIALGMALYVAVRLSRRILTPLNSVANSLREVAEGKLDARVPLDEQAIGETAQLVRDFNTMAERLQSMTREREFWNAAIAHELRTPVTILRGRLQGLAEGVFPPERALFEGLLRQVEGLTHLIEDLRVLSLNDSGHLELQREAIRLADELAVVLEAFATPLAASGFT
;
A
#
# COMPACT_ATOMS: atom_id res chain seq x y z
N MET A 1 -9.97 16.62 -12.99
CA MET A 1 -8.74 16.07 -12.36
C MET A 1 -7.55 16.59 -13.14
N THR A 2 -6.93 17.67 -12.68
CA THR A 2 -5.72 18.25 -13.30
C THR A 2 -4.55 17.36 -12.91
N SER A 3 -4.05 16.57 -13.86
CA SER A 3 -2.84 15.77 -13.68
C SER A 3 -1.69 16.72 -13.32
N ALA A 4 -1.12 16.55 -12.13
CA ALA A 4 0.08 17.25 -11.74
C ALA A 4 1.16 17.04 -12.80
N PRO A 5 1.96 18.07 -13.15
CA PRO A 5 2.98 17.94 -14.17
C PRO A 5 3.98 16.87 -13.73
N GLY A 6 4.16 15.85 -14.57
CA GLY A 6 5.00 14.68 -14.28
C GLY A 6 6.39 15.05 -13.75
N LEU A 7 6.93 14.25 -12.85
CA LEU A 7 8.24 14.42 -12.19
C LEU A 7 9.33 14.83 -13.18
N ARG A 8 9.36 14.19 -14.36
CA ARG A 8 10.29 14.52 -15.46
C ARG A 8 10.19 15.99 -15.87
N ARG A 9 8.97 16.53 -16.04
CA ARG A 9 8.74 17.91 -16.47
C ARG A 9 9.17 18.90 -15.38
N GLN A 10 8.97 18.56 -14.13
CA GLN A 10 9.36 19.37 -12.99
C GLN A 10 10.90 19.41 -12.83
N ILE A 11 11.58 18.29 -12.99
CA ILE A 11 13.06 18.20 -12.98
C ILE A 11 13.63 19.03 -14.12
N ILE A 12 13.15 18.82 -15.35
CA ILE A 12 13.61 19.55 -16.53
C ILE A 12 13.40 21.07 -16.35
N ARG A 13 12.24 21.48 -15.82
CA ARG A 13 11.95 22.90 -15.58
C ARG A 13 12.86 23.48 -14.49
N SER A 14 13.13 22.76 -13.41
CA SER A 14 14.03 23.21 -12.33
C SER A 14 15.46 23.35 -12.82
N LEU A 15 15.98 22.35 -13.53
CA LEU A 15 17.33 22.37 -14.11
C LEU A 15 17.45 23.42 -15.24
N GLY A 16 16.43 23.56 -16.07
CA GLY A 16 16.39 24.55 -17.15
C GLY A 16 16.38 25.98 -16.61
N LEU A 17 15.59 26.25 -15.57
CA LEU A 17 15.59 27.58 -14.90
C LEU A 17 16.92 27.87 -14.22
N MET A 18 17.56 26.87 -13.62
CA MET A 18 18.91 27.01 -13.04
C MET A 18 19.93 27.33 -14.11
N ALA A 19 19.97 26.57 -15.20
CA ALA A 19 20.89 26.78 -16.32
C ALA A 19 20.69 28.17 -16.94
N LEU A 20 19.44 28.58 -17.17
CA LEU A 20 19.10 29.89 -17.67
C LEU A 20 19.56 31.00 -16.70
N GLY A 21 19.34 30.82 -15.39
CA GLY A 21 19.80 31.77 -14.36
C GLY A 21 21.31 31.95 -14.34
N ILE A 22 22.07 30.85 -14.46
CA ILE A 22 23.54 30.89 -14.51
C ILE A 22 24.01 31.60 -15.79
N ILE A 23 23.41 31.29 -16.95
CA ILE A 23 23.74 31.94 -18.22
C ILE A 23 23.41 33.43 -18.16
N CYS A 24 22.22 33.80 -17.65
CA CYS A 24 21.88 35.24 -17.47
C CYS A 24 22.83 35.93 -16.53
N LEU A 25 23.21 35.33 -15.41
CA LEU A 25 24.19 35.88 -14.47
C LEU A 25 25.55 36.10 -15.14
N ALA A 26 26.01 35.10 -15.89
CA ALA A 26 27.31 35.19 -16.58
C ALA A 26 27.30 36.26 -17.69
N VAL A 27 26.29 36.31 -18.53
CA VAL A 27 26.23 37.22 -19.67
C VAL A 27 25.89 38.62 -19.21
N ILE A 28 24.77 38.83 -18.57
CA ILE A 28 24.28 40.15 -18.16
C ILE A 28 25.20 40.72 -17.10
N GLY A 29 25.61 39.93 -16.11
CA GLY A 29 26.52 40.33 -15.06
C GLY A 29 27.85 40.78 -15.62
N THR A 30 28.41 40.09 -16.61
CA THR A 30 29.67 40.46 -17.26
C THR A 30 29.50 41.77 -18.04
N TYR A 31 28.41 41.98 -18.80
CA TYR A 31 28.15 43.24 -19.46
C TYR A 31 28.03 44.42 -18.48
N VAL A 32 27.32 44.24 -17.40
CA VAL A 32 27.15 45.26 -16.34
C VAL A 32 28.47 45.55 -15.66
N PHE A 33 29.25 44.52 -15.36
CA PHE A 33 30.59 44.67 -14.78
C PHE A 33 31.50 45.52 -15.69
N TYR A 34 31.62 45.16 -16.98
CA TYR A 34 32.46 45.92 -17.90
C TYR A 34 31.96 47.37 -18.11
N ALA A 35 30.65 47.59 -18.19
CA ALA A 35 30.09 48.94 -18.30
C ALA A 35 30.43 49.80 -17.09
N ILE A 36 30.35 49.26 -15.88
CA ILE A 36 30.72 49.97 -14.64
C ILE A 36 32.24 50.18 -14.58
N ALA A 37 33.05 49.17 -14.87
CA ALA A 37 34.50 49.23 -14.81
C ALA A 37 35.07 50.28 -15.77
N VAL A 38 34.58 50.32 -17.02
CA VAL A 38 34.98 51.33 -18.01
C VAL A 38 34.59 52.74 -17.60
N THR A 39 33.40 52.92 -17.00
CA THR A 39 32.87 54.23 -16.66
C THR A 39 33.47 54.83 -15.40
N TYR A 40 33.67 54.00 -14.35
CA TYR A 40 34.04 54.52 -13.02
C TYR A 40 35.50 54.24 -12.61
N VAL A 41 36.16 53.24 -13.24
CA VAL A 41 37.54 52.88 -12.90
C VAL A 41 38.36 52.66 -14.19
N PRO A 42 38.61 53.74 -14.99
CA PRO A 42 39.37 53.59 -16.21
C PRO A 42 40.77 53.10 -15.90
N GLY A 43 41.23 52.02 -16.58
CA GLY A 43 42.52 51.37 -16.33
C GLY A 43 42.46 50.11 -15.45
N SER A 44 41.31 49.75 -14.93
CA SER A 44 41.12 48.49 -14.18
C SER A 44 40.96 47.26 -15.09
N ILE A 45 40.67 47.46 -16.36
CA ILE A 45 40.52 46.42 -17.36
C ILE A 45 41.88 46.19 -18.02
N SER A 46 42.29 44.94 -18.12
CA SER A 46 43.54 44.55 -18.78
C SER A 46 43.40 44.56 -20.29
N GLU A 47 44.29 45.29 -20.98
CA GLU A 47 44.42 45.19 -22.43
C GLU A 47 45.24 43.97 -22.87
N SER A 48 45.77 43.22 -21.89
CA SER A 48 46.54 42.00 -22.12
C SER A 48 45.65 40.74 -22.03
N TRP A 49 46.16 39.64 -22.56
CA TRP A 49 45.49 38.33 -22.44
C TRP A 49 45.36 37.86 -20.99
N VAL A 50 46.06 38.47 -20.02
CA VAL A 50 45.99 38.09 -18.61
C VAL A 50 44.99 39.02 -17.91
N PRO A 51 43.93 38.44 -17.27
CA PRO A 51 42.93 39.23 -16.57
C PRO A 51 43.54 40.07 -15.44
N SER A 52 43.03 41.27 -15.25
CA SER A 52 43.37 42.12 -14.12
C SER A 52 42.89 41.51 -12.79
N ARG A 53 43.40 42.01 -11.65
CA ARG A 53 42.95 41.55 -10.32
C ARG A 53 41.45 41.74 -10.12
N VAL A 54 40.87 42.80 -10.66
CA VAL A 54 39.44 43.11 -10.56
C VAL A 54 38.63 42.14 -11.39
N GLU A 55 39.08 41.79 -12.60
CA GLU A 55 38.46 40.79 -13.44
C GLU A 55 38.53 39.39 -12.83
N MET A 56 39.69 39.04 -12.22
CA MET A 56 39.83 37.75 -11.50
C MET A 56 38.85 37.63 -10.32
N ILE A 57 38.67 38.73 -9.54
CA ILE A 57 37.69 38.76 -8.44
C ILE A 57 36.26 38.61 -9.00
N TRP A 58 35.94 39.29 -10.12
CA TRP A 58 34.62 39.15 -10.76
C TRP A 58 34.35 37.72 -11.24
N ILE A 59 35.31 37.13 -11.95
CA ILE A 59 35.21 35.74 -12.43
C ILE A 59 35.04 34.75 -11.25
N GLY A 60 35.87 34.91 -10.21
CA GLY A 60 35.80 34.10 -9.02
C GLY A 60 34.46 34.21 -8.29
N SER A 61 33.92 35.43 -8.17
CA SER A 61 32.60 35.63 -7.53
C SER A 61 31.46 35.03 -8.34
N THR A 62 31.50 35.16 -9.67
CA THR A 62 30.48 34.55 -10.56
C THR A 62 30.50 33.04 -10.49
N ILE A 63 31.68 32.43 -10.47
CA ILE A 63 31.83 30.97 -10.31
C ILE A 63 31.30 30.53 -8.94
N LEU A 64 31.61 31.23 -7.87
CA LEU A 64 31.15 30.90 -6.51
C LEU A 64 29.62 30.99 -6.38
N ILE A 65 29.01 32.03 -6.96
CA ILE A 65 27.56 32.22 -6.98
C ILE A 65 26.90 31.08 -7.79
N ALA A 66 27.45 30.76 -8.98
CA ALA A 66 26.94 29.65 -9.82
C ALA A 66 27.02 28.30 -9.10
N LEU A 67 28.13 28.03 -8.41
CA LEU A 67 28.33 26.81 -7.62
C LEU A 67 27.35 26.74 -6.45
N GLY A 68 27.15 27.84 -5.72
CA GLY A 68 26.17 27.92 -4.63
C GLY A 68 24.76 27.68 -5.11
N MET A 69 24.38 28.23 -6.27
CA MET A 69 23.08 28.02 -6.89
C MET A 69 22.88 26.56 -7.34
N ALA A 70 23.90 25.96 -7.94
CA ALA A 70 23.88 24.56 -8.34
C ALA A 70 23.73 23.63 -7.13
N LEU A 71 24.50 23.88 -6.06
CA LEU A 71 24.41 23.10 -4.82
C LEU A 71 23.03 23.23 -4.15
N TYR A 72 22.47 24.45 -4.11
CA TYR A 72 21.13 24.69 -3.57
C TYR A 72 20.07 23.89 -4.32
N VAL A 73 20.09 23.90 -5.66
CA VAL A 73 19.14 23.15 -6.48
C VAL A 73 19.35 21.65 -6.31
N ALA A 74 20.59 21.17 -6.26
CA ALA A 74 20.93 19.78 -6.05
C ALA A 74 20.39 19.25 -4.69
N VAL A 75 20.62 19.99 -3.60
CA VAL A 75 20.11 19.63 -2.26
C VAL A 75 18.58 19.65 -2.22
N ARG A 76 17.98 20.67 -2.82
CA ARG A 76 16.53 20.79 -2.88
C ARG A 76 15.89 19.64 -3.67
N LEU A 77 16.48 19.25 -4.79
CA LEU A 77 16.00 18.16 -5.63
C LEU A 77 16.18 16.82 -4.91
N SER A 78 17.33 16.61 -4.27
CA SER A 78 17.62 15.43 -3.46
C SER A 78 16.59 15.25 -2.35
N ARG A 79 16.30 16.27 -1.57
CA ARG A 79 15.30 16.19 -0.48
C ARG A 79 13.89 15.95 -0.98
N ARG A 80 13.51 16.48 -2.15
CA ARG A 80 12.15 16.34 -2.69
C ARG A 80 11.87 15.02 -3.39
N ILE A 81 12.91 14.33 -3.87
CA ILE A 81 12.78 13.11 -4.67
C ILE A 81 13.44 11.93 -4.00
N LEU A 82 14.75 12.01 -3.67
CA LEU A 82 15.49 10.86 -3.17
C LEU A 82 15.06 10.47 -1.74
N THR A 83 14.80 11.44 -0.88
CA THR A 83 14.41 11.14 0.51
C THR A 83 13.10 10.36 0.58
N PRO A 84 11.99 10.79 -0.05
CA PRO A 84 10.76 10.01 -0.05
C PRO A 84 10.91 8.63 -0.71
N LEU A 85 11.66 8.52 -1.81
CA LEU A 85 11.92 7.23 -2.47
C LEU A 85 12.67 6.26 -1.55
N ASN A 86 13.70 6.72 -0.86
CA ASN A 86 14.43 5.89 0.10
C ASN A 86 13.54 5.49 1.28
N SER A 87 12.67 6.39 1.76
CA SER A 87 11.71 6.07 2.82
C SER A 87 10.74 4.98 2.37
N VAL A 88 10.17 5.08 1.15
CA VAL A 88 9.33 4.02 0.58
C VAL A 88 10.10 2.71 0.45
N ALA A 89 11.34 2.74 -0.06
CA ALA A 89 12.16 1.54 -0.21
C ALA A 89 12.48 0.86 1.13
N ASN A 90 12.72 1.63 2.17
CA ASN A 90 12.97 1.09 3.51
C ASN A 90 11.68 0.49 4.11
N SER A 91 10.55 1.21 4.05
CA SER A 91 9.27 0.71 4.55
C SER A 91 8.78 -0.51 3.77
N LEU A 92 9.08 -0.62 2.46
CA LEU A 92 8.83 -1.84 1.68
C LEU A 92 9.59 -3.04 2.24
N ARG A 93 10.85 -2.86 2.65
CA ARG A 93 11.64 -3.94 3.28
C ARG A 93 11.04 -4.33 4.64
N GLU A 94 10.64 -3.36 5.43
CA GLU A 94 9.98 -3.61 6.72
C GLU A 94 8.68 -4.40 6.56
N VAL A 95 7.85 -4.04 5.58
CA VAL A 95 6.62 -4.79 5.24
C VAL A 95 6.97 -6.21 4.77
N ALA A 96 8.01 -6.38 3.95
CA ALA A 96 8.47 -7.69 3.50
C ALA A 96 9.02 -8.57 4.65
N GLU A 97 9.55 -7.95 5.71
CA GLU A 97 9.96 -8.62 6.95
C GLU A 97 8.78 -8.93 7.89
N GLY A 98 7.54 -8.59 7.50
CA GLY A 98 6.34 -8.85 8.27
C GLY A 98 5.89 -7.70 9.18
N LYS A 99 6.57 -6.55 9.17
CA LYS A 99 6.16 -5.35 9.92
C LYS A 99 5.10 -4.58 9.12
N LEU A 100 3.87 -5.07 9.15
CA LEU A 100 2.77 -4.55 8.32
C LEU A 100 2.25 -3.17 8.78
N ASP A 101 2.70 -2.69 9.93
CA ASP A 101 2.39 -1.37 10.48
C ASP A 101 3.33 -0.25 9.96
N ALA A 102 4.38 -0.62 9.23
CA ALA A 102 5.30 0.35 8.64
C ALA A 102 4.55 1.31 7.69
N ARG A 103 4.77 2.61 7.88
CA ARG A 103 4.20 3.68 7.05
C ARG A 103 5.26 4.71 6.71
N VAL A 104 5.13 5.29 5.54
CA VAL A 104 5.95 6.42 5.13
C VAL A 104 5.22 7.71 5.52
N PRO A 105 5.85 8.61 6.30
CA PRO A 105 5.25 9.89 6.61
C PRO A 105 5.06 10.71 5.33
N LEU A 106 3.88 11.32 5.19
CA LEU A 106 3.62 12.29 4.12
C LEU A 106 4.40 13.56 4.45
N ASP A 107 5.49 13.79 3.73
CA ASP A 107 6.21 15.06 3.79
C ASP A 107 5.39 16.11 3.02
N GLU A 108 5.07 17.23 3.67
CA GLU A 108 4.40 18.37 3.03
C GLU A 108 5.19 18.94 1.83
N GLN A 109 6.49 18.66 1.79
CA GLN A 109 7.36 19.06 0.69
C GLN A 109 7.38 18.07 -0.49
N ALA A 110 6.87 16.85 -0.30
CA ALA A 110 6.71 15.88 -1.38
C ALA A 110 5.59 16.34 -2.34
N ILE A 111 5.94 16.59 -3.58
CA ILE A 111 5.01 17.16 -4.57
C ILE A 111 4.90 16.22 -5.78
N GLY A 112 3.67 16.11 -6.31
CA GLY A 112 3.42 15.38 -7.55
C GLY A 112 3.47 13.86 -7.40
N GLU A 113 4.18 13.20 -8.32
CA GLU A 113 4.26 11.74 -8.43
C GLU A 113 4.88 11.07 -7.19
N THR A 114 5.82 11.75 -6.52
CA THR A 114 6.47 11.22 -5.32
C THR A 114 5.49 11.15 -4.14
N ALA A 115 4.67 12.19 -3.96
CA ALA A 115 3.62 12.18 -2.94
C ALA A 115 2.55 11.13 -3.26
N GLN A 116 2.25 10.92 -4.54
CA GLN A 116 1.33 9.88 -4.99
C GLN A 116 1.89 8.49 -4.66
N LEU A 117 3.17 8.23 -4.95
CA LEU A 117 3.83 6.97 -4.62
C LEU A 117 3.76 6.65 -3.11
N VAL A 118 4.00 7.66 -2.26
CA VAL A 118 3.88 7.51 -0.80
C VAL A 118 2.45 7.14 -0.39
N ARG A 119 1.44 7.80 -0.97
CA ARG A 119 0.04 7.46 -0.68
C ARG A 119 -0.33 6.06 -1.16
N ASP A 120 0.08 5.69 -2.36
CA ASP A 120 -0.20 4.37 -2.94
C ASP A 120 0.46 3.26 -2.11
N PHE A 121 1.71 3.48 -1.67
CA PHE A 121 2.39 2.57 -0.75
C PHE A 121 1.63 2.43 0.58
N ASN A 122 1.27 3.54 1.24
CA ASN A 122 0.57 3.49 2.51
C ASN A 122 -0.80 2.80 2.38
N THR A 123 -1.52 3.05 1.29
CA THR A 123 -2.80 2.37 1.00
C THR A 123 -2.59 0.87 0.78
N MET A 124 -1.54 0.47 0.06
CA MET A 124 -1.20 -0.94 -0.12
C MET A 124 -0.85 -1.61 1.22
N ALA A 125 -0.01 -0.98 2.03
CA ALA A 125 0.38 -1.49 3.34
C ALA A 125 -0.82 -1.62 4.30
N GLU A 126 -1.76 -0.67 4.27
CA GLU A 126 -3.00 -0.71 5.04
C GLU A 126 -3.89 -1.89 4.62
N ARG A 127 -4.08 -2.08 3.31
CA ARG A 127 -4.84 -3.22 2.78
C ARG A 127 -4.21 -4.56 3.17
N LEU A 128 -2.89 -4.68 3.04
CA LEU A 128 -2.18 -5.90 3.40
C LEU A 128 -2.32 -6.20 4.90
N GLN A 129 -2.19 -5.19 5.75
CA GLN A 129 -2.37 -5.31 7.19
C GLN A 129 -3.81 -5.73 7.54
N SER A 130 -4.81 -5.13 6.88
CA SER A 130 -6.23 -5.48 7.07
C SER A 130 -6.51 -6.93 6.68
N MET A 131 -6.05 -7.35 5.50
CA MET A 131 -6.20 -8.74 5.03
C MET A 131 -5.54 -9.76 5.98
N THR A 132 -4.35 -9.42 6.51
CA THR A 132 -3.66 -10.31 7.46
C THR A 132 -4.42 -10.43 8.77
N ARG A 133 -4.90 -9.30 9.34
CA ARG A 133 -5.72 -9.31 10.56
C ARG A 133 -7.03 -10.07 10.38
N GLU A 134 -7.69 -9.89 9.25
CA GLU A 134 -8.91 -10.59 8.91
C GLU A 134 -8.66 -12.10 8.83
N ARG A 135 -7.58 -12.52 8.19
CA ARG A 135 -7.18 -13.93 8.13
C ARG A 135 -6.89 -14.52 9.51
N GLU A 136 -6.18 -13.78 10.37
CA GLU A 136 -5.90 -14.19 11.76
C GLU A 136 -7.20 -14.35 12.57
N PHE A 137 -8.11 -13.38 12.44
CA PHE A 137 -9.42 -13.42 13.09
C PHE A 137 -10.22 -14.66 12.63
N TRP A 138 -10.30 -14.90 11.32
CA TRP A 138 -10.99 -16.07 10.75
C TRP A 138 -10.38 -17.39 11.25
N ASN A 139 -9.06 -17.51 11.24
CA ASN A 139 -8.39 -18.70 11.75
C ASN A 139 -8.70 -18.95 13.23
N ALA A 140 -8.74 -17.92 14.04
CA ALA A 140 -9.10 -18.03 15.46
C ALA A 140 -10.58 -18.42 15.65
N ALA A 141 -11.49 -17.83 14.87
CA ALA A 141 -12.91 -18.13 14.89
C ALA A 141 -13.17 -19.60 14.50
N ILE A 142 -12.58 -20.05 13.38
CA ILE A 142 -12.66 -21.44 12.92
C ILE A 142 -12.16 -22.42 13.99
N ALA A 143 -11.00 -22.13 14.58
CA ALA A 143 -10.44 -22.98 15.64
C ALA A 143 -11.38 -23.06 16.86
N HIS A 144 -12.06 -21.97 17.19
CA HIS A 144 -13.04 -21.94 18.28
C HIS A 144 -14.29 -22.78 17.96
N GLU A 145 -14.86 -22.59 16.76
CA GLU A 145 -16.06 -23.29 16.31
C GLU A 145 -15.83 -24.81 16.13
N LEU A 146 -14.62 -25.23 15.79
CA LEU A 146 -14.26 -26.64 15.73
C LEU A 146 -14.00 -27.27 17.12
N ARG A 147 -13.42 -26.49 18.05
CA ARG A 147 -13.05 -27.00 19.39
C ARG A 147 -14.26 -27.45 20.20
N THR A 148 -15.35 -26.71 20.13
CA THR A 148 -16.57 -26.98 20.90
C THR A 148 -17.17 -28.34 20.55
N PRO A 149 -17.52 -28.67 19.29
CA PRO A 149 -18.09 -29.96 18.93
C PRO A 149 -17.13 -31.15 19.17
N VAL A 150 -15.82 -30.91 18.92
CA VAL A 150 -14.80 -31.95 19.18
C VAL A 150 -14.68 -32.23 20.68
N THR A 151 -14.75 -31.22 21.54
CA THR A 151 -14.71 -31.40 23.00
C THR A 151 -15.93 -32.17 23.51
N ILE A 152 -17.13 -31.86 22.97
CA ILE A 152 -18.37 -32.57 23.31
C ILE A 152 -18.26 -34.03 22.86
N LEU A 153 -17.83 -34.26 21.61
CA LEU A 153 -17.67 -35.62 21.06
C LEU A 153 -16.68 -36.42 21.90
N ARG A 154 -15.52 -35.86 22.22
CA ARG A 154 -14.52 -36.51 23.07
C ARG A 154 -15.07 -36.85 24.45
N GLY A 155 -15.77 -35.91 25.11
CA GLY A 155 -16.31 -36.14 26.45
C GLY A 155 -17.36 -37.25 26.47
N ARG A 156 -18.23 -37.33 25.44
CA ARG A 156 -19.23 -38.42 25.33
C ARG A 156 -18.59 -39.79 25.06
N LEU A 157 -17.59 -39.82 24.15
CA LEU A 157 -16.84 -41.03 23.87
C LEU A 157 -16.03 -41.50 25.09
N GLN A 158 -15.43 -40.60 25.82
CA GLN A 158 -14.71 -40.92 27.05
C GLN A 158 -15.64 -41.45 28.13
N GLY A 159 -16.80 -40.84 28.33
CA GLY A 159 -17.81 -41.32 29.28
C GLY A 159 -18.36 -42.72 28.92
N LEU A 160 -18.47 -43.05 27.61
CA LEU A 160 -18.77 -44.41 27.15
C LEU A 160 -17.65 -45.40 27.49
N ALA A 161 -16.38 -45.01 27.23
CA ALA A 161 -15.20 -45.84 27.48
C ALA A 161 -15.01 -46.15 28.98
N GLU A 162 -15.32 -45.18 29.83
CA GLU A 162 -15.23 -45.28 31.29
C GLU A 162 -16.47 -45.92 31.92
N GLY A 163 -17.49 -46.26 31.14
CA GLY A 163 -18.74 -46.86 31.63
C GLY A 163 -19.65 -45.89 32.38
N VAL A 164 -19.39 -44.57 32.30
CA VAL A 164 -20.21 -43.52 32.91
C VAL A 164 -21.56 -43.39 32.19
N PHE A 165 -21.51 -43.52 30.84
CA PHE A 165 -22.73 -43.50 30.01
C PHE A 165 -23.07 -44.91 29.55
N PRO A 166 -24.34 -45.31 29.63
CA PRO A 166 -24.77 -46.58 29.07
C PRO A 166 -24.70 -46.51 27.53
N PRO A 167 -24.29 -47.59 26.83
CA PRO A 167 -24.18 -47.65 25.38
C PRO A 167 -25.55 -47.78 24.71
N GLU A 168 -26.37 -46.76 24.86
CA GLU A 168 -27.72 -46.70 24.29
C GLU A 168 -27.68 -46.18 22.84
N ARG A 169 -28.64 -46.66 22.02
CA ARG A 169 -28.80 -46.26 20.62
C ARG A 169 -28.90 -44.72 20.46
N ALA A 170 -29.66 -44.07 21.34
CA ALA A 170 -29.84 -42.62 21.32
C ALA A 170 -28.53 -41.84 21.47
N LEU A 171 -27.58 -42.36 22.27
CA LEU A 171 -26.27 -41.76 22.45
C LEU A 171 -25.42 -41.87 21.19
N PHE A 172 -25.41 -43.01 20.52
CA PHE A 172 -24.71 -43.20 19.24
C PHE A 172 -25.31 -42.33 18.12
N GLU A 173 -26.64 -42.24 18.04
CA GLU A 173 -27.31 -41.35 17.10
C GLU A 173 -26.96 -39.88 17.37
N GLY A 174 -26.79 -39.47 18.64
CA GLY A 174 -26.31 -38.14 19.02
C GLY A 174 -24.86 -37.88 18.63
N LEU A 175 -23.99 -38.90 18.73
CA LEU A 175 -22.61 -38.83 18.27
C LEU A 175 -22.54 -38.70 16.74
N LEU A 176 -23.33 -39.47 16.01
CA LEU A 176 -23.41 -39.39 14.55
C LEU A 176 -23.87 -38.01 14.07
N ARG A 177 -24.94 -37.46 14.64
CA ARG A 177 -25.38 -36.10 14.33
C ARG A 177 -24.28 -35.04 14.59
N GLN A 178 -23.47 -35.24 15.64
CA GLN A 178 -22.37 -34.35 15.94
C GLN A 178 -21.24 -34.41 14.89
N VAL A 179 -20.95 -35.63 14.38
CA VAL A 179 -19.99 -35.85 13.28
C VAL A 179 -20.52 -35.25 11.98
N GLU A 180 -21.79 -35.44 11.66
CA GLU A 180 -22.45 -34.85 10.49
C GLU A 180 -22.37 -33.33 10.53
N GLY A 181 -22.67 -32.72 11.70
CA GLY A 181 -22.53 -31.28 11.87
C GLY A 181 -21.10 -30.77 11.67
N LEU A 182 -20.07 -31.50 12.13
CA LEU A 182 -18.65 -31.20 11.85
C LEU A 182 -18.34 -31.31 10.35
N THR A 183 -18.86 -32.31 9.66
CA THR A 183 -18.66 -32.49 8.22
C THR A 183 -19.25 -31.33 7.43
N HIS A 184 -20.45 -30.87 7.78
CA HIS A 184 -21.07 -29.71 7.17
C HIS A 184 -20.21 -28.42 7.40
N LEU A 185 -19.77 -28.22 8.63
CA LEU A 185 -18.90 -27.04 8.94
C LEU A 185 -17.60 -27.04 8.13
N ILE A 186 -16.99 -28.21 7.94
CA ILE A 186 -15.77 -28.35 7.12
C ILE A 186 -16.06 -28.04 5.66
N GLU A 187 -17.20 -28.47 5.11
CA GLU A 187 -17.56 -28.18 3.72
C GLU A 187 -17.89 -26.70 3.52
N ASP A 188 -18.58 -26.06 4.48
CA ASP A 188 -18.84 -24.62 4.46
C ASP A 188 -17.53 -23.83 4.45
N LEU A 189 -16.56 -24.21 5.28
CA LEU A 189 -15.22 -23.62 5.31
C LEU A 189 -14.46 -23.82 4.00
N ARG A 190 -14.61 -24.98 3.36
CA ARG A 190 -14.03 -25.26 2.06
C ARG A 190 -14.58 -24.33 0.98
N VAL A 191 -15.91 -24.18 0.93
CA VAL A 191 -16.58 -23.28 -0.02
C VAL A 191 -16.13 -21.83 0.18
N LEU A 192 -16.04 -21.35 1.43
CA LEU A 192 -15.52 -20.03 1.75
C LEU A 192 -14.07 -19.86 1.27
N SER A 193 -13.20 -20.85 1.53
CA SER A 193 -11.81 -20.81 1.10
C SER A 193 -11.66 -20.78 -0.42
N LEU A 194 -12.51 -21.50 -1.16
CA LEU A 194 -12.53 -21.48 -2.63
C LEU A 194 -13.00 -20.13 -3.16
N ASN A 195 -13.98 -19.51 -2.49
CA ASN A 195 -14.46 -18.17 -2.84
C ASN A 195 -13.36 -17.11 -2.64
N ASP A 196 -12.68 -17.11 -1.50
CA ASP A 196 -11.63 -16.16 -1.17
C ASP A 196 -10.40 -16.30 -2.09
N SER A 197 -10.09 -17.53 -2.50
CA SER A 197 -9.00 -17.80 -3.43
C SER A 197 -9.35 -17.52 -4.90
N GLY A 198 -10.61 -17.17 -5.20
CA GLY A 198 -11.10 -16.96 -6.56
C GLY A 198 -11.20 -18.23 -7.40
N HIS A 199 -11.12 -19.42 -6.77
CA HIS A 199 -11.20 -20.71 -7.43
C HIS A 199 -12.61 -21.33 -7.38
N LEU A 200 -13.62 -20.57 -6.92
CA LEU A 200 -15.01 -21.01 -6.96
C LEU A 200 -15.50 -20.93 -8.42
N GLU A 201 -15.52 -22.07 -9.10
CA GLU A 201 -16.11 -22.19 -10.44
C GLU A 201 -17.64 -22.24 -10.31
N LEU A 202 -18.29 -21.10 -10.60
CA LEU A 202 -19.75 -21.05 -10.67
C LEU A 202 -20.23 -21.58 -12.04
N GLN A 203 -20.93 -22.67 -12.05
CA GLN A 203 -21.70 -23.14 -13.21
C GLN A 203 -22.96 -22.29 -13.32
N ARG A 204 -22.93 -21.29 -14.18
CA ARG A 204 -24.08 -20.39 -14.38
C ARG A 204 -25.04 -21.03 -15.36
N GLU A 205 -26.21 -21.41 -14.87
CA GLU A 205 -27.33 -21.93 -15.67
C GLU A 205 -28.50 -20.95 -15.60
N ALA A 206 -29.26 -20.88 -16.71
CA ALA A 206 -30.52 -20.16 -16.71
C ALA A 206 -31.59 -20.98 -15.99
N ILE A 207 -31.97 -20.58 -14.78
CA ILE A 207 -32.98 -21.23 -13.98
C ILE A 207 -34.26 -20.41 -13.95
N ARG A 208 -35.40 -21.08 -13.81
CA ARG A 208 -36.69 -20.44 -13.51
C ARG A 208 -36.84 -20.42 -11.99
N LEU A 209 -36.65 -19.23 -11.41
CA LEU A 209 -36.68 -19.07 -9.94
C LEU A 209 -37.94 -19.64 -9.29
N ALA A 210 -39.09 -19.56 -9.98
CA ALA A 210 -40.34 -20.10 -9.46
C ALA A 210 -40.34 -21.64 -9.31
N ASP A 211 -39.67 -22.35 -10.22
CA ASP A 211 -39.61 -23.81 -10.20
C ASP A 211 -38.64 -24.25 -9.05
N GLU A 212 -37.51 -23.59 -8.88
CA GLU A 212 -36.57 -23.85 -7.79
C GLU A 212 -37.17 -23.55 -6.40
N LEU A 213 -37.89 -22.41 -6.30
CA LEU A 213 -38.60 -22.06 -5.06
C LEU A 213 -39.69 -23.09 -4.70
N ALA A 214 -40.40 -23.62 -5.71
CA ALA A 214 -41.43 -24.63 -5.47
C ALA A 214 -40.85 -25.92 -4.85
N VAL A 215 -39.66 -26.37 -5.33
CA VAL A 215 -38.95 -27.53 -4.76
C VAL A 215 -38.54 -27.28 -3.31
N VAL A 216 -38.02 -26.10 -3.01
CA VAL A 216 -37.63 -25.72 -1.63
C VAL A 216 -38.86 -25.67 -0.72
N LEU A 217 -39.94 -25.03 -1.16
CA LEU A 217 -41.18 -24.93 -0.39
C LEU A 217 -41.80 -26.31 -0.11
N GLU A 218 -41.76 -27.23 -1.08
CA GLU A 218 -42.24 -28.60 -0.90
C GLU A 218 -41.41 -29.35 0.15
N ALA A 219 -40.08 -29.19 0.13
CA ALA A 219 -39.19 -29.78 1.13
C ALA A 219 -39.47 -29.28 2.56
N PHE A 220 -39.89 -28.02 2.71
CA PHE A 220 -40.25 -27.44 4.01
C PHE A 220 -41.74 -27.60 4.39
N ALA A 221 -42.60 -28.04 3.50
CA ALA A 221 -44.06 -28.17 3.76
C ALA A 221 -44.35 -29.05 4.97
N THR A 222 -43.70 -30.23 5.06
CA THR A 222 -43.90 -31.18 6.16
C THR A 222 -43.39 -30.65 7.51
N PRO A 223 -42.15 -30.08 7.62
CA PRO A 223 -41.66 -29.47 8.86
C PRO A 223 -42.52 -28.28 9.31
N LEU A 224 -42.99 -27.44 8.38
CA LEU A 224 -43.82 -26.27 8.68
C LEU A 224 -45.21 -26.68 9.19
N ALA A 225 -45.85 -27.66 8.55
CA ALA A 225 -47.12 -28.19 9.02
C ALA A 225 -47.02 -28.83 10.43
N ALA A 226 -45.92 -29.52 10.72
CA ALA A 226 -45.64 -30.07 12.05
C ALA A 226 -45.42 -29.01 13.12
N SER A 227 -44.94 -27.79 12.73
CA SER A 227 -44.68 -26.65 13.63
C SER A 227 -45.91 -25.74 13.83
N GLY A 228 -47.06 -26.05 13.18
CA GLY A 228 -48.32 -25.29 13.32
C GLY A 228 -48.36 -24.01 12.48
N PHE A 229 -47.43 -23.82 11.55
CA PHE A 229 -47.50 -22.77 10.55
C PHE A 229 -48.33 -23.26 9.35
N THR A 230 -49.46 -22.62 9.12
CA THR A 230 -50.34 -22.84 7.94
C THR A 230 -50.19 -21.68 6.97
#